data_af4de2407ae1bf29f734b1975b8a5c81
#
_entry.id   af4de2407ae1bf29f734b1975b8a5c81
#
_cell.length_a   1.000
_cell.length_b   1.000
_cell.length_c   1.000
_cell.angle_alpha   90.00
_cell.angle_beta   90.00
_cell.angle_gamma   90.00
#
_symmetry.space_group_name_H-M   'P 1'
#
loop_
_entity.id
_entity.type
_entity.pdbx_description
1 polymer ?
#
loop_
_entity_poly.entity_id
_entity_poly.type
_entity_poly.pdbx_seq_one_letter_code
_entity_poly.pdbx_strand_id
1 'polypeptide(L)'
;MPVDRRIERQLRKLEKRAAQTSRKPPLSVERIVQTALDIVAAEGFEALTMRRVAATLDTGPASLYAHVVNKADLDELLIGYLCSRIVLPEPDPETWREQIFDLAAQIRDQYLRYPGISQAALGVVPSNPEALRLSEGMLGILLAGGVPAQTAAWAIDALSLYVNAYCLEIGLWVRQMDTDGGWVVTHDTLMGRFEALSEDDFPLTKRYAAELTAGEGHDRFDFAMRTMINGLGGH
;
A
#
# COMPACT_ATOMS: atom_id res chain seq x y z
N MET A 1 32.42 30.58 -49.74
CA MET A 1 31.16 29.97 -50.20
C MET A 1 30.05 30.34 -49.25
N PRO A 2 29.04 31.11 -49.68
CA PRO A 2 27.95 31.44 -48.77
C PRO A 2 27.10 30.15 -48.55
N VAL A 3 26.99 29.78 -47.29
CA VAL A 3 26.11 28.67 -46.88
C VAL A 3 24.69 29.07 -47.28
N ASP A 4 24.04 28.17 -48.04
CA ASP A 4 22.71 28.37 -48.62
C ASP A 4 21.69 28.67 -47.49
N ARG A 5 21.19 29.89 -47.43
CA ARG A 5 20.18 30.37 -46.46
C ARG A 5 18.94 29.47 -46.39
N ARG A 6 18.77 28.62 -47.38
CA ARG A 6 17.69 27.63 -47.46
C ARG A 6 17.98 26.44 -46.56
N ILE A 7 19.26 25.99 -46.51
CA ILE A 7 19.73 24.93 -45.64
C ILE A 7 19.69 25.35 -44.16
N GLU A 8 20.12 26.58 -43.86
CA GLU A 8 20.02 27.11 -42.49
C GLU A 8 18.57 27.20 -42.00
N ARG A 9 17.62 27.62 -42.87
CA ARG A 9 16.19 27.62 -42.53
C ARG A 9 15.63 26.23 -42.30
N GLN A 10 16.08 25.25 -43.07
CA GLN A 10 15.66 23.84 -42.87
C GLN A 10 16.25 23.25 -41.57
N LEU A 11 17.51 23.50 -41.28
CA LEU A 11 18.15 23.09 -40.03
C LEU A 11 17.45 23.71 -38.80
N ARG A 12 17.17 25.00 -38.81
CA ARG A 12 16.38 25.66 -37.74
C ARG A 12 14.96 25.11 -37.58
N LYS A 13 14.32 24.67 -38.69
CA LYS A 13 13.02 24.01 -38.65
C LYS A 13 13.11 22.61 -38.05
N LEU A 14 14.16 21.87 -38.37
CA LEU A 14 14.43 20.53 -37.81
C LEU A 14 14.81 20.64 -36.32
N GLU A 15 15.64 21.61 -35.94
CA GLU A 15 15.97 21.90 -34.54
C GLU A 15 14.72 22.32 -33.73
N LYS A 16 13.86 23.18 -34.28
CA LYS A 16 12.57 23.52 -33.65
C LYS A 16 11.61 22.35 -33.57
N ARG A 17 11.59 21.44 -34.56
CA ARG A 17 10.81 20.20 -34.50
C ARG A 17 11.39 19.21 -33.50
N ALA A 18 12.71 19.04 -33.43
CA ALA A 18 13.39 18.24 -32.43
C ALA A 18 13.16 18.78 -31.00
N ALA A 19 13.22 20.10 -30.83
CA ALA A 19 12.89 20.76 -29.56
C ALA A 19 11.38 20.65 -29.20
N GLN A 20 10.49 20.53 -30.18
CA GLN A 20 9.05 20.31 -29.98
C GLN A 20 8.71 18.85 -29.67
N THR A 21 9.47 17.88 -30.19
CA THR A 21 9.37 16.45 -29.83
C THR A 21 9.97 16.14 -28.46
N SER A 22 10.81 17.03 -27.92
CA SER A 22 11.33 17.02 -26.54
C SER A 22 10.38 17.67 -25.52
N ARG A 23 9.14 18.00 -25.90
CA ARG A 23 8.18 18.56 -24.95
C ARG A 23 7.78 17.45 -23.98
N LYS A 24 8.26 17.59 -22.72
CA LYS A 24 7.86 16.69 -21.61
C LYS A 24 6.33 16.49 -21.68
N PRO A 25 5.86 15.25 -21.50
CA PRO A 25 4.42 15.03 -21.46
C PRO A 25 3.79 15.95 -20.40
N PRO A 26 2.59 16.48 -20.65
CA PRO A 26 1.93 17.39 -19.72
C PRO A 26 1.80 16.73 -18.34
N LEU A 27 1.87 17.56 -17.29
CA LEU A 27 1.62 17.11 -15.93
C LEU A 27 0.16 16.68 -15.82
N SER A 28 -0.08 15.51 -15.27
CA SER A 28 -1.43 14.99 -15.00
C SER A 28 -1.44 14.32 -13.63
N VAL A 29 -2.63 14.09 -13.06
CA VAL A 29 -2.82 13.40 -11.78
C VAL A 29 -2.20 11.99 -11.86
N GLU A 30 -2.39 11.27 -12.95
CA GLU A 30 -1.85 9.92 -13.13
C GLU A 30 -0.32 9.91 -13.08
N ARG A 31 0.34 10.88 -13.73
CA ARG A 31 1.80 11.02 -13.67
C ARG A 31 2.29 11.36 -12.27
N ILE A 32 1.57 12.21 -11.55
CA ILE A 32 1.89 12.58 -10.16
C ILE A 32 1.78 11.35 -9.28
N VAL A 33 0.68 10.61 -9.37
CA VAL A 33 0.42 9.37 -8.62
C VAL A 33 1.50 8.32 -8.92
N GLN A 34 1.79 8.05 -10.20
CA GLN A 34 2.81 7.07 -10.56
C GLN A 34 4.19 7.47 -10.03
N THR A 35 4.59 8.74 -10.20
CA THR A 35 5.87 9.24 -9.67
C THR A 35 5.93 9.14 -8.14
N ALA A 36 4.83 9.42 -7.45
CA ALA A 36 4.75 9.29 -6.00
C ALA A 36 4.90 7.83 -5.56
N LEU A 37 4.25 6.89 -6.26
CA LEU A 37 4.38 5.46 -6.01
C LEU A 37 5.80 4.96 -6.28
N ASP A 38 6.46 5.43 -7.35
CA ASP A 38 7.85 5.08 -7.66
C ASP A 38 8.82 5.56 -6.55
N ILE A 39 8.57 6.76 -5.98
CA ILE A 39 9.33 7.27 -4.82
C ILE A 39 9.10 6.37 -3.61
N VAL A 40 7.83 6.02 -3.31
CA VAL A 40 7.52 5.17 -2.16
C VAL A 40 8.13 3.78 -2.30
N ALA A 41 8.09 3.20 -3.50
CA ALA A 41 8.69 1.89 -3.77
C ALA A 41 10.21 1.89 -3.57
N ALA A 42 10.89 2.98 -3.97
CA ALA A 42 12.34 3.08 -3.91
C ALA A 42 12.88 3.59 -2.56
N GLU A 43 12.18 4.49 -1.90
CA GLU A 43 12.69 5.26 -0.75
C GLU A 43 11.79 5.14 0.50
N GLY A 44 10.64 4.48 0.40
CA GLY A 44 9.62 4.38 1.45
C GLY A 44 8.70 5.60 1.54
N PHE A 45 7.59 5.42 2.26
CA PHE A 45 6.52 6.44 2.35
C PHE A 45 6.96 7.76 3.00
N GLU A 46 7.89 7.71 3.94
CA GLU A 46 8.39 8.92 4.61
C GLU A 46 9.19 9.86 3.70
N ALA A 47 9.79 9.32 2.63
CA ALA A 47 10.46 10.12 1.61
C ALA A 47 9.47 10.90 0.72
N LEU A 48 8.19 10.51 0.73
CA LEU A 48 7.16 11.10 -0.09
C LEU A 48 6.74 12.48 0.43
N THR A 49 7.24 13.52 -0.20
CA THR A 49 6.86 14.91 0.03
C THR A 49 6.47 15.58 -1.27
N MET A 50 5.60 16.60 -1.22
CA MET A 50 5.22 17.41 -2.39
C MET A 50 6.47 17.96 -3.13
N ARG A 51 7.50 18.36 -2.36
CA ARG A 51 8.78 18.84 -2.93
C ARG A 51 9.54 17.73 -3.64
N ARG A 52 9.59 16.51 -3.08
CA ARG A 52 10.27 15.36 -3.68
C ARG A 52 9.61 14.97 -5.01
N VAL A 53 8.28 14.91 -5.04
CA VAL A 53 7.50 14.62 -6.26
C VAL A 53 7.73 15.69 -7.33
N ALA A 54 7.66 16.98 -6.98
CA ALA A 54 7.93 18.07 -7.90
C ALA A 54 9.34 18.01 -8.49
N ALA A 55 10.34 17.73 -7.66
CA ALA A 55 11.74 17.58 -8.08
C ALA A 55 11.92 16.41 -9.05
N THR A 56 11.30 15.25 -8.77
CA THR A 56 11.38 14.06 -9.64
C THR A 56 10.70 14.30 -10.99
N LEU A 57 9.60 15.08 -11.01
CA LEU A 57 8.91 15.48 -12.24
C LEU A 57 9.61 16.62 -12.98
N ASP A 58 10.70 17.15 -12.41
CA ASP A 58 11.41 18.33 -12.91
C ASP A 58 10.44 19.49 -13.19
N THR A 59 9.65 19.83 -12.16
CA THR A 59 8.67 20.90 -12.17
C THR A 59 8.70 21.71 -10.87
N GLY A 60 8.13 22.93 -10.90
CA GLY A 60 7.98 23.71 -9.67
C GLY A 60 6.84 23.18 -8.80
N PRO A 61 6.94 23.33 -7.44
CA PRO A 61 5.85 22.93 -6.55
C PRO A 61 4.50 23.56 -6.91
N ALA A 62 4.49 24.80 -7.40
CA ALA A 62 3.27 25.50 -7.82
C ALA A 62 2.51 24.76 -8.95
N SER A 63 3.25 24.09 -9.86
CA SER A 63 2.63 23.30 -10.93
C SER A 63 1.93 22.05 -10.38
N LEU A 64 2.48 21.46 -9.31
CA LEU A 64 1.86 20.32 -8.63
C LEU A 64 0.55 20.72 -7.97
N TYR A 65 0.53 21.86 -7.29
CA TYR A 65 -0.66 22.38 -6.61
C TYR A 65 -1.82 22.76 -7.55
N ALA A 66 -1.58 22.83 -8.87
CA ALA A 66 -2.66 22.94 -9.84
C ALA A 66 -3.45 21.62 -10.03
N HIS A 67 -2.90 20.50 -9.58
CA HIS A 67 -3.47 19.15 -9.73
C HIS A 67 -3.80 18.47 -8.40
N VAL A 68 -3.06 18.78 -7.34
CA VAL A 68 -3.15 18.14 -6.02
C VAL A 68 -3.10 19.24 -4.95
N VAL A 69 -4.14 19.32 -4.13
CA VAL A 69 -4.33 20.43 -3.19
C VAL A 69 -3.27 20.44 -2.08
N ASN A 70 -2.95 19.27 -1.53
CA ASN A 70 -1.98 19.10 -0.44
C ASN A 70 -1.49 17.64 -0.35
N LYS A 71 -0.69 17.33 0.68
CA LYS A 71 -0.18 15.95 0.88
C LYS A 71 -1.30 14.96 1.16
N ALA A 72 -2.34 15.35 1.94
CA ALA A 72 -3.45 14.45 2.24
C ALA A 72 -4.27 14.10 1.00
N ASP A 73 -4.48 15.06 0.10
CA ASP A 73 -5.10 14.83 -1.20
C ASP A 73 -4.26 13.88 -2.08
N LEU A 74 -2.93 14.04 -2.07
CA LEU A 74 -2.03 13.09 -2.73
C LEU A 74 -2.15 11.70 -2.13
N ASP A 75 -2.20 11.58 -0.80
CA ASP A 75 -2.34 10.30 -0.10
C ASP A 75 -3.66 9.61 -0.47
N GLU A 76 -4.75 10.37 -0.53
CA GLU A 76 -6.06 9.88 -0.97
C GLU A 76 -6.03 9.37 -2.42
N LEU A 77 -5.37 10.09 -3.31
CA LEU A 77 -5.18 9.67 -4.70
C LEU A 77 -4.36 8.38 -4.82
N LEU A 78 -3.31 8.23 -4.00
CA LEU A 78 -2.49 7.01 -3.96
C LEU A 78 -3.32 5.81 -3.49
N ILE A 79 -4.04 5.95 -2.39
CA ILE A 79 -4.90 4.88 -1.87
C ILE A 79 -6.00 4.54 -2.87
N GLY A 80 -6.65 5.54 -3.49
CA GLY A 80 -7.62 5.31 -4.54
C GLY A 80 -7.05 4.54 -5.73
N TYR A 81 -5.85 4.89 -6.18
CA TYR A 81 -5.17 4.15 -7.24
C TYR A 81 -4.90 2.69 -6.84
N LEU A 82 -4.44 2.42 -5.63
CA LEU A 82 -4.21 1.05 -5.15
C LEU A 82 -5.52 0.26 -5.04
N CYS A 83 -6.59 0.88 -4.53
CA CYS A 83 -7.92 0.29 -4.49
C CYS A 83 -8.46 -0.04 -5.89
N SER A 84 -8.17 0.78 -6.91
CA SER A 84 -8.59 0.50 -8.29
C SER A 84 -7.98 -0.77 -8.89
N ARG A 85 -6.87 -1.26 -8.31
CA ARG A 85 -6.17 -2.49 -8.74
C ARG A 85 -6.73 -3.75 -8.10
N ILE A 86 -7.62 -3.62 -7.13
CA ILE A 86 -8.26 -4.74 -6.45
C ILE A 86 -9.41 -5.28 -7.32
N VAL A 87 -9.36 -6.58 -7.58
CA VAL A 87 -10.41 -7.28 -8.33
C VAL A 87 -11.50 -7.71 -7.37
N LEU A 88 -12.69 -7.11 -7.54
CA LEU A 88 -13.88 -7.48 -6.78
C LEU A 88 -14.59 -8.64 -7.49
N PRO A 89 -14.84 -9.77 -6.81
CA PRO A 89 -15.68 -10.83 -7.33
C PRO A 89 -17.15 -10.46 -7.20
N GLU A 90 -18.01 -11.13 -7.96
CA GLU A 90 -19.46 -11.12 -7.70
C GLU A 90 -19.73 -11.81 -6.35
N PRO A 91 -20.58 -11.23 -5.48
CA PRO A 91 -20.90 -11.81 -4.19
C PRO A 91 -21.51 -13.22 -4.29
N ASP A 92 -20.92 -14.18 -3.60
CA ASP A 92 -21.35 -15.57 -3.56
C ASP A 92 -21.56 -16.02 -2.12
N PRO A 93 -22.80 -16.40 -1.72
CA PRO A 93 -23.12 -16.80 -0.36
C PRO A 93 -22.40 -18.08 0.12
N GLU A 94 -21.93 -18.93 -0.80
CA GLU A 94 -21.25 -20.17 -0.43
C GLU A 94 -19.74 -19.94 -0.20
N THR A 95 -19.15 -18.98 -0.93
CA THR A 95 -17.69 -18.72 -0.92
C THR A 95 -17.31 -17.35 -0.34
N TRP A 96 -18.24 -16.64 0.31
CA TRP A 96 -18.03 -15.29 0.80
C TRP A 96 -16.82 -15.14 1.74
N ARG A 97 -16.51 -16.18 2.54
CA ARG A 97 -15.37 -16.14 3.46
C ARG A 97 -14.03 -16.12 2.70
N GLU A 98 -13.93 -16.96 1.70
CA GLU A 98 -12.80 -17.00 0.78
C GLU A 98 -12.68 -15.71 -0.02
N GLN A 99 -13.83 -15.17 -0.49
CA GLN A 99 -13.85 -13.90 -1.22
C GLN A 99 -13.33 -12.73 -0.36
N ILE A 100 -13.75 -12.62 0.90
CA ILE A 100 -13.26 -11.59 1.84
C ILE A 100 -11.78 -11.81 2.16
N PHE A 101 -11.36 -13.06 2.37
CA PHE A 101 -9.95 -13.39 2.60
C PHE A 101 -9.08 -12.99 1.41
N ASP A 102 -9.49 -13.33 0.19
CA ASP A 102 -8.77 -12.99 -1.04
C ASP A 102 -8.68 -11.48 -1.27
N LEU A 103 -9.74 -10.73 -0.95
CA LEU A 103 -9.70 -9.26 -1.00
C LEU A 103 -8.69 -8.69 0.00
N ALA A 104 -8.68 -9.18 1.23
CA ALA A 104 -7.71 -8.76 2.24
C ALA A 104 -6.27 -9.08 1.80
N ALA A 105 -6.04 -10.25 1.20
CA ALA A 105 -4.75 -10.65 0.64
C ALA A 105 -4.33 -9.75 -0.53
N GLN A 106 -5.24 -9.42 -1.46
CA GLN A 106 -4.96 -8.49 -2.55
C GLN A 106 -4.56 -7.09 -2.03
N ILE A 107 -5.26 -6.56 -1.02
CA ILE A 107 -4.94 -5.26 -0.41
C ILE A 107 -3.56 -5.32 0.24
N ARG A 108 -3.28 -6.35 1.05
CA ARG A 108 -1.96 -6.60 1.65
C ARG A 108 -0.87 -6.58 0.57
N ASP A 109 -1.04 -7.35 -0.49
CA ASP A 109 -0.03 -7.50 -1.55
C ASP A 109 0.18 -6.20 -2.34
N GLN A 110 -0.87 -5.38 -2.51
CA GLN A 110 -0.71 -4.04 -3.08
C GLN A 110 0.09 -3.12 -2.13
N TYR A 111 -0.19 -3.13 -0.84
CA TYR A 111 0.47 -2.25 0.13
C TYR A 111 1.93 -2.64 0.38
N LEU A 112 2.25 -3.93 0.40
CA LEU A 112 3.62 -4.40 0.60
C LEU A 112 4.57 -4.04 -0.56
N ARG A 113 4.05 -3.72 -1.74
CA ARG A 113 4.86 -3.18 -2.85
C ARG A 113 5.38 -1.76 -2.58
N TYR A 114 4.77 -1.06 -1.63
CA TYR A 114 5.04 0.34 -1.34
C TYR A 114 5.28 0.52 0.17
N PRO A 115 6.52 0.31 0.66
CA PRO A 115 6.82 0.26 2.10
C PRO A 115 6.31 1.50 2.85
N GLY A 116 5.46 1.26 3.83
CA GLY A 116 4.87 2.30 4.67
C GLY A 116 3.63 3.00 4.10
N ILE A 117 3.17 2.65 2.89
CA ILE A 117 1.98 3.30 2.26
C ILE A 117 0.71 3.13 3.09
N SER A 118 0.60 2.07 3.89
CA SER A 118 -0.52 1.84 4.80
C SER A 118 -0.73 2.94 5.85
N GLN A 119 0.30 3.78 6.12
CA GLN A 119 0.14 5.00 6.93
C GLN A 119 -0.85 5.97 6.28
N ALA A 120 -0.82 6.12 4.95
CA ALA A 120 -1.79 6.93 4.23
C ALA A 120 -3.21 6.38 4.42
N ALA A 121 -3.39 5.06 4.29
CA ALA A 121 -4.68 4.41 4.45
C ALA A 121 -5.26 4.56 5.87
N LEU A 122 -4.42 4.57 6.91
CA LEU A 122 -4.84 4.80 8.29
C LEU A 122 -5.27 6.25 8.56
N GLY A 123 -4.74 7.22 7.80
CA GLY A 123 -4.98 8.64 7.98
C GLY A 123 -6.11 9.22 7.14
N VAL A 124 -6.64 8.48 6.18
CA VAL A 124 -7.62 8.96 5.21
C VAL A 124 -9.00 8.37 5.52
N VAL A 125 -10.02 9.23 5.59
CA VAL A 125 -11.41 8.77 5.57
C VAL A 125 -11.73 8.38 4.11
N PRO A 126 -12.24 7.17 3.83
CA PRO A 126 -12.52 6.74 2.46
C PRO A 126 -13.57 7.64 1.80
N SER A 127 -13.14 8.63 1.02
CA SER A 127 -13.99 9.50 0.22
C SER A 127 -13.76 9.31 -1.29
N ASN A 128 -12.64 8.71 -1.64
CA ASN A 128 -12.29 8.38 -3.01
C ASN A 128 -13.24 7.32 -3.58
N PRO A 129 -13.76 7.50 -4.83
CA PRO A 129 -14.70 6.56 -5.44
C PRO A 129 -14.21 5.10 -5.49
N GLU A 130 -12.91 4.87 -5.70
CA GLU A 130 -12.35 3.52 -5.75
C GLU A 130 -12.27 2.84 -4.38
N ALA A 131 -11.97 3.59 -3.32
CA ALA A 131 -12.03 3.09 -1.96
C ALA A 131 -13.48 2.79 -1.54
N LEU A 132 -14.43 3.64 -1.93
CA LEU A 132 -15.86 3.39 -1.71
C LEU A 132 -16.36 2.18 -2.50
N ARG A 133 -15.91 1.99 -3.76
CA ARG A 133 -16.21 0.80 -4.56
C ARG A 133 -15.74 -0.48 -3.85
N LEU A 134 -14.55 -0.46 -3.28
CA LEU A 134 -14.02 -1.60 -2.53
C LEU A 134 -14.85 -1.88 -1.27
N SER A 135 -15.19 -0.86 -0.50
CA SER A 135 -16.02 -0.99 0.70
C SER A 135 -17.42 -1.51 0.36
N GLU A 136 -18.03 -1.03 -0.71
CA GLU A 136 -19.33 -1.48 -1.21
C GLU A 136 -19.27 -2.96 -1.64
N GLY A 137 -18.23 -3.37 -2.36
CA GLY A 137 -18.04 -4.75 -2.75
C GLY A 137 -17.86 -5.68 -1.55
N MET A 138 -17.05 -5.30 -0.57
CA MET A 138 -16.89 -6.07 0.67
C MET A 138 -18.20 -6.18 1.45
N LEU A 139 -18.96 -5.08 1.54
CA LEU A 139 -20.28 -5.08 2.18
C LEU A 139 -21.24 -6.04 1.48
N GLY A 140 -21.29 -5.98 0.14
CA GLY A 140 -22.12 -6.87 -0.67
C GLY A 140 -21.81 -8.35 -0.43
N ILE A 141 -20.51 -8.71 -0.40
CA ILE A 141 -20.05 -10.09 -0.13
C ILE A 141 -20.45 -10.55 1.27
N LEU A 142 -20.22 -9.73 2.30
CA LEU A 142 -20.58 -10.06 3.68
C LEU A 142 -22.08 -10.25 3.85
N LEU A 143 -22.88 -9.35 3.26
CA LEU A 143 -24.36 -9.44 3.31
C LEU A 143 -24.89 -10.67 2.55
N ALA A 144 -24.31 -11.00 1.40
CA ALA A 144 -24.64 -12.22 0.65
C ALA A 144 -24.35 -13.48 1.48
N GLY A 145 -23.29 -13.48 2.26
CA GLY A 145 -22.95 -14.55 3.21
C GLY A 145 -23.81 -14.61 4.47
N GLY A 146 -24.84 -13.76 4.57
CA GLY A 146 -25.76 -13.74 5.72
C GLY A 146 -25.21 -13.02 6.95
N VAL A 147 -24.12 -12.29 6.85
CA VAL A 147 -23.58 -11.49 7.97
C VAL A 147 -24.54 -10.32 8.24
N PRO A 148 -24.98 -10.09 9.50
CA PRO A 148 -25.85 -8.96 9.81
C PRO A 148 -25.21 -7.62 9.43
N ALA A 149 -26.01 -6.68 8.92
CA ALA A 149 -25.50 -5.42 8.34
C ALA A 149 -24.60 -4.63 9.30
N GLN A 150 -24.94 -4.55 10.59
CA GLN A 150 -24.09 -3.87 11.57
C GLN A 150 -22.77 -4.60 11.79
N THR A 151 -22.80 -5.93 11.85
CA THR A 151 -21.60 -6.76 11.95
C THR A 151 -20.72 -6.60 10.72
N ALA A 152 -21.33 -6.62 9.52
CA ALA A 152 -20.63 -6.44 8.25
C ALA A 152 -19.93 -5.06 8.18
N ALA A 153 -20.61 -3.99 8.59
CA ALA A 153 -20.03 -2.64 8.63
C ALA A 153 -18.79 -2.57 9.56
N TRP A 154 -18.89 -3.14 10.76
CA TRP A 154 -17.75 -3.17 11.70
C TRP A 154 -16.66 -4.16 11.27
N ALA A 155 -17.02 -5.23 10.59
CA ALA A 155 -16.05 -6.18 10.06
C ALA A 155 -15.14 -5.53 9.00
N ILE A 156 -15.71 -4.73 8.08
CA ILE A 156 -14.93 -4.00 7.07
C ILE A 156 -13.88 -3.11 7.76
N ASP A 157 -14.27 -2.37 8.80
CA ASP A 157 -13.36 -1.53 9.57
C ASP A 157 -12.27 -2.37 10.25
N ALA A 158 -12.64 -3.40 11.01
CA ALA A 158 -11.71 -4.24 11.75
C ALA A 158 -10.69 -4.96 10.83
N LEU A 159 -11.18 -5.54 9.72
CA LEU A 159 -10.33 -6.22 8.73
C LEU A 159 -9.37 -5.23 8.07
N SER A 160 -9.85 -4.05 7.69
CA SER A 160 -9.03 -2.99 7.09
C SER A 160 -7.94 -2.50 8.05
N LEU A 161 -8.29 -2.26 9.32
CA LEU A 161 -7.32 -1.88 10.36
C LEU A 161 -6.24 -2.94 10.53
N TYR A 162 -6.60 -4.23 10.56
CA TYR A 162 -5.61 -5.29 10.67
C TYR A 162 -4.68 -5.35 9.46
N VAL A 163 -5.22 -5.30 8.23
CA VAL A 163 -4.41 -5.27 6.99
C VAL A 163 -3.44 -4.10 7.02
N ASN A 164 -3.92 -2.90 7.36
CA ASN A 164 -3.10 -1.70 7.42
C ASN A 164 -1.98 -1.82 8.47
N ALA A 165 -2.30 -2.29 9.67
CA ALA A 165 -1.34 -2.47 10.76
C ALA A 165 -0.28 -3.51 10.41
N TYR A 166 -0.68 -4.64 9.84
CA TYR A 166 0.22 -5.69 9.38
C TYR A 166 1.20 -5.16 8.31
N CYS A 167 0.69 -4.47 7.29
CA CYS A 167 1.54 -3.91 6.24
C CYS A 167 2.48 -2.82 6.76
N LEU A 168 2.03 -2.02 7.74
CA LEU A 168 2.87 -1.03 8.39
C LEU A 168 4.00 -1.68 9.17
N GLU A 169 3.71 -2.71 9.95
CA GLU A 169 4.70 -3.47 10.72
C GLU A 169 5.79 -4.06 9.81
N ILE A 170 5.39 -4.72 8.72
CA ILE A 170 6.35 -5.27 7.73
C ILE A 170 7.19 -4.14 7.11
N GLY A 171 6.58 -3.03 6.74
CA GLY A 171 7.29 -1.88 6.17
C GLY A 171 8.31 -1.28 7.14
N LEU A 172 8.02 -1.25 8.44
CA LEU A 172 8.95 -0.81 9.47
C LEU A 172 10.13 -1.79 9.61
N TRP A 173 9.87 -3.08 9.57
CA TRP A 173 10.94 -4.10 9.64
C TRP A 173 11.89 -4.04 8.45
N VAL A 174 11.36 -3.93 7.23
CA VAL A 174 12.18 -3.79 6.01
C VAL A 174 13.12 -2.58 6.14
N ARG A 175 12.64 -1.45 6.62
CA ARG A 175 13.46 -0.24 6.82
C ARG A 175 14.54 -0.41 7.89
N GLN A 176 14.25 -1.09 8.99
CA GLN A 176 15.26 -1.35 10.02
C GLN A 176 16.37 -2.25 9.49
N MET A 177 16.05 -3.21 8.61
CA MET A 177 17.06 -4.03 7.95
C MET A 177 18.04 -3.20 7.12
N ASP A 178 17.54 -2.17 6.43
CA ASP A 178 18.36 -1.34 5.53
C ASP A 178 19.22 -0.30 6.29
N THR A 179 18.78 0.17 7.47
CA THR A 179 19.42 1.29 8.17
C THR A 179 20.39 0.87 9.28
N ASP A 180 20.11 -0.19 10.03
CA ASP A 180 20.83 -0.49 11.28
C ASP A 180 21.81 -1.68 11.21
N GLY A 181 22.18 -2.12 10.02
CA GLY A 181 23.22 -3.16 9.88
C GLY A 181 22.91 -4.46 10.61
N GLY A 182 21.60 -4.79 10.77
CA GLY A 182 21.20 -6.13 11.19
C GLY A 182 20.69 -6.28 12.62
N TRP A 183 20.18 -5.25 13.28
CA TRP A 183 19.44 -5.42 14.55
C TRP A 183 18.00 -5.93 14.34
N VAL A 184 17.82 -6.73 13.30
CA VAL A 184 16.59 -7.51 13.15
C VAL A 184 16.63 -8.64 14.14
N VAL A 185 15.64 -8.66 15.02
CA VAL A 185 15.43 -9.83 15.89
C VAL A 185 15.03 -11.00 14.98
N THR A 186 16.01 -11.78 14.58
CA THR A 186 15.76 -12.99 13.78
C THR A 186 14.96 -14.00 14.61
N HIS A 187 14.29 -14.94 13.94
CA HIS A 187 13.64 -16.06 14.59
C HIS A 187 14.56 -16.71 15.64
N ASP A 188 15.80 -17.04 15.25
CA ASP A 188 16.77 -17.69 16.14
C ASP A 188 17.15 -16.83 17.34
N THR A 189 17.27 -15.51 17.14
CA THR A 189 17.55 -14.56 18.23
C THR A 189 16.38 -14.48 19.22
N LEU A 190 15.14 -14.45 18.71
CA LEU A 190 13.95 -14.40 19.56
C LEU A 190 13.75 -15.72 20.30
N MET A 191 13.92 -16.83 19.60
CA MET A 191 13.88 -18.18 20.16
C MET A 191 14.89 -18.32 21.31
N GLY A 192 16.17 -17.96 21.07
CA GLY A 192 17.20 -18.01 22.10
C GLY A 192 16.91 -17.10 23.30
N ARG A 193 16.27 -15.92 23.09
CA ARG A 193 15.82 -15.07 24.19
C ARG A 193 14.73 -15.73 25.03
N PHE A 194 13.75 -16.39 24.40
CA PHE A 194 12.67 -17.05 25.13
C PHE A 194 13.16 -18.28 25.88
N GLU A 195 14.06 -19.07 25.30
CA GLU A 195 14.69 -20.22 25.95
C GLU A 195 15.55 -19.85 27.15
N ALA A 196 16.18 -18.66 27.11
CA ALA A 196 17.01 -18.13 28.19
C ALA A 196 16.21 -17.56 29.38
N LEU A 197 14.87 -17.42 29.28
CA LEU A 197 14.02 -16.91 30.36
C LEU A 197 14.03 -17.84 31.59
N SER A 198 13.84 -17.24 32.77
CA SER A 198 13.58 -17.98 34.02
C SER A 198 12.28 -18.78 33.89
N GLU A 199 12.32 -20.06 34.26
CA GLU A 199 11.13 -20.91 34.25
C GLU A 199 10.17 -20.56 35.39
N ASP A 200 10.69 -20.01 36.48
CA ASP A 200 9.87 -19.56 37.62
C ASP A 200 9.04 -18.31 37.27
N ASP A 201 9.61 -17.38 36.47
CA ASP A 201 8.95 -16.13 36.10
C ASP A 201 8.14 -16.22 34.80
N PHE A 202 8.62 -17.04 33.84
CA PHE A 202 8.05 -17.11 32.49
C PHE A 202 7.84 -18.57 32.00
N PRO A 203 7.15 -19.42 32.76
CA PRO A 203 7.05 -20.87 32.46
C PRO A 203 6.39 -21.14 31.11
N LEU A 204 5.36 -20.38 30.73
CA LEU A 204 4.64 -20.57 29.47
C LEU A 204 5.41 -20.05 28.26
N THR A 205 6.03 -18.88 28.38
CA THR A 205 6.82 -18.29 27.28
C THR A 205 8.00 -19.19 26.95
N LYS A 206 8.68 -19.72 27.96
CA LYS A 206 9.78 -20.65 27.77
C LYS A 206 9.31 -21.99 27.16
N ARG A 207 8.24 -22.57 27.70
CA ARG A 207 7.68 -23.84 27.24
C ARG A 207 7.18 -23.78 25.79
N TYR A 208 6.58 -22.67 25.37
CA TYR A 208 5.98 -22.48 24.04
C TYR A 208 6.80 -21.54 23.17
N ALA A 209 8.12 -21.46 23.40
CA ALA A 209 9.01 -20.59 22.64
C ALA A 209 8.95 -20.89 21.13
N ALA A 210 8.90 -22.17 20.76
CA ALA A 210 8.81 -22.60 19.37
C ALA A 210 7.51 -22.12 18.71
N GLU A 211 6.36 -22.28 19.37
CA GLU A 211 5.06 -21.84 18.85
C GLU A 211 4.95 -20.31 18.79
N LEU A 212 5.53 -19.60 19.76
CA LEU A 212 5.53 -18.13 19.79
C LEU A 212 6.42 -17.50 18.73
N THR A 213 7.37 -18.26 18.20
CA THR A 213 8.28 -17.80 17.13
C THR A 213 8.00 -18.47 15.79
N ALA A 214 7.04 -19.38 15.71
CA ALA A 214 6.67 -20.09 14.49
C ALA A 214 5.99 -19.20 13.46
N GLY A 215 5.99 -19.69 12.23
CA GLY A 215 5.34 -19.08 11.06
C GLY A 215 6.32 -18.50 10.06
N GLU A 216 6.00 -18.65 8.79
CA GLU A 216 6.76 -18.13 7.66
C GLU A 216 5.88 -17.26 6.77
N GLY A 217 6.47 -16.37 6.00
CA GLY A 217 5.77 -15.54 5.03
C GLY A 217 4.59 -14.79 5.63
N HIS A 218 3.38 -15.15 5.23
CA HIS A 218 2.14 -14.51 5.68
C HIS A 218 1.28 -15.38 6.62
N ASP A 219 1.81 -16.46 7.19
CA ASP A 219 1.06 -17.38 8.06
C ASP A 219 0.32 -16.66 9.19
N ARG A 220 0.97 -15.69 9.83
CA ARG A 220 0.37 -14.86 10.89
C ARG A 220 -0.79 -14.00 10.40
N PHE A 221 -0.66 -13.44 9.20
CA PHE A 221 -1.74 -12.70 8.55
C PHE A 221 -2.93 -13.61 8.23
N ASP A 222 -2.64 -14.75 7.60
CA ASP A 222 -3.65 -15.70 7.18
C ASP A 222 -4.42 -16.27 8.38
N PHE A 223 -3.73 -16.61 9.45
CA PHE A 223 -4.34 -17.04 10.71
C PHE A 223 -5.29 -15.98 11.27
N ALA A 224 -4.84 -14.75 11.39
CA ALA A 224 -5.65 -13.68 11.97
C ALA A 224 -6.87 -13.34 11.09
N MET A 225 -6.68 -13.22 9.76
CA MET A 225 -7.77 -12.97 8.82
C MET A 225 -8.82 -14.07 8.89
N ARG A 226 -8.42 -15.35 8.80
CA ARG A 226 -9.35 -16.49 8.89
C ARG A 226 -10.06 -16.53 10.24
N THR A 227 -9.38 -16.24 11.33
CA THR A 227 -9.98 -16.19 12.67
C THR A 227 -11.06 -15.10 12.75
N MET A 228 -10.79 -13.89 12.26
CA MET A 228 -11.75 -12.80 12.24
C MET A 228 -12.95 -13.12 11.33
N ILE A 229 -12.70 -13.58 10.10
CA ILE A 229 -13.74 -13.89 9.12
C ILE A 229 -14.64 -15.02 9.63
N ASN A 230 -14.09 -16.08 10.21
CA ASN A 230 -14.87 -17.20 10.75
C ASN A 230 -15.72 -16.79 11.96
N GLY A 231 -15.31 -15.77 12.70
CA GLY A 231 -16.10 -15.19 13.79
C GLY A 231 -17.31 -14.35 13.35
N LEU A 232 -17.42 -13.97 12.07
CA LEU A 232 -18.48 -13.09 11.57
C LEU A 232 -19.81 -13.81 11.28
N GLY A 233 -19.78 -15.09 11.03
CA GLY A 233 -20.95 -15.87 10.66
C GLY A 233 -21.10 -17.09 11.58
N GLY A 234 -22.12 -17.09 12.41
CA GLY A 234 -22.33 -18.23 13.30
C GLY A 234 -23.32 -17.96 14.41
N HIS A 235 -24.43 -17.33 14.08
CA HIS A 235 -25.58 -17.30 14.97
C HIS A 235 -26.81 -17.80 14.22
#